data_8e3a54862f9755bb51d5137ccd53b4e3
#
_entry.id   8e3a54862f9755bb51d5137ccd53b4e3
#
_cell.length_a   1.000
_cell.length_b   1.000
_cell.length_c   1.000
_cell.angle_alpha   90.00
_cell.angle_beta   90.00
_cell.angle_gamma   90.00
#
_symmetry.space_group_name_H-M   'P 1'
#
loop_
_entity.id
_entity.type
_entity.pdbx_description
1 polymer ?
#
loop_
_entity_poly.entity_id
_entity_poly.type
_entity_poly.pdbx_seq_one_letter_code
_entity_poly.pdbx_strand_id
1 'polypeptide(L)'
;MRMPPGRKNATASQLGPTLENSGTSIRFLTALTSLAHGKFTLDGNPRMRQRPIADLVTALRELGVDASCPEETGCPPVTVVASGLGGGQARISGNSSSQYLSALLMTAPCAAEPVTISIDGTLVSRPYIDMTLALMSRFGAAVTEDPAGTFSIPTTGYDAITLDIEPDATAASYFLAAAAVTGGQVTVEGLGREALQGDVAFADCLAQMGCSVRETPGGLQVEGGELVGIDVDMNAISDTAQTLAIVAAFAEGPTRIRGIAHARIKETDRISATVTELARLGLHVEEHDDGLTVHPGPMVPAEIQTYDDHRMAMSFAVAGLVSPGVVIIDPDCTTKTYPGFFEDLARLCGVSR
;
A
#
# COMPACT_ATOMS: atom_id res chain seq x y z
N MET A 1 10.57 17.63 -18.16
CA MET A 1 10.42 19.00 -17.60
C MET A 1 11.81 19.61 -17.47
N ARG A 2 12.20 20.48 -18.41
CA ARG A 2 13.45 21.24 -18.27
C ARG A 2 13.22 22.28 -17.16
N MET A 3 13.95 22.18 -16.06
CA MET A 3 13.96 23.22 -15.04
C MET A 3 14.49 24.53 -15.65
N PRO A 4 13.89 25.68 -15.33
CA PRO A 4 14.39 26.95 -15.80
C PRO A 4 15.78 27.23 -15.21
N PRO A 5 16.73 27.78 -15.98
CA PRO A 5 18.05 28.14 -15.49
C PRO A 5 17.94 29.33 -14.54
N GLY A 6 18.43 29.17 -13.31
CA GLY A 6 18.74 30.29 -12.44
C GLY A 6 18.00 30.32 -11.11
N ARG A 7 18.32 29.43 -10.18
CA ARG A 7 18.41 29.77 -8.76
C ARG A 7 19.74 29.29 -8.20
N LYS A 8 20.62 30.24 -7.97
CA LYS A 8 21.88 30.07 -7.27
C LYS A 8 21.59 29.72 -5.81
N ASN A 9 22.18 28.62 -5.34
CA ASN A 9 22.48 28.28 -3.95
C ASN A 9 21.39 28.61 -2.92
N ALA A 10 20.39 27.74 -2.82
CA ALA A 10 19.73 27.54 -1.55
C ALA A 10 20.73 26.76 -0.66
N THR A 11 21.32 27.43 0.33
CA THR A 11 22.00 26.77 1.44
C THR A 11 21.03 25.77 2.04
N ALA A 12 21.39 24.49 1.99
CA ALA A 12 20.59 23.41 2.53
C ALA A 12 20.35 23.70 4.03
N SER A 13 19.14 24.14 4.36
CA SER A 13 18.67 24.13 5.74
C SER A 13 18.51 22.65 6.14
N GLN A 14 19.06 22.26 7.27
CA GLN A 14 19.08 20.89 7.83
C GLN A 14 17.69 20.39 8.30
N LEU A 15 16.63 20.82 7.68
CA LEU A 15 15.27 20.39 7.97
C LEU A 15 14.72 19.67 6.74
N GLY A 16 14.99 18.37 6.66
CA GLY A 16 14.25 17.48 5.78
C GLY A 16 12.79 17.38 6.27
N PRO A 17 11.83 17.12 5.38
CA PRO A 17 10.43 16.94 5.76
C PRO A 17 10.28 15.75 6.71
N THR A 18 9.54 15.94 7.79
CA THR A 18 9.04 14.82 8.59
C THR A 18 7.92 14.15 7.79
N LEU A 19 8.11 12.86 7.48
CA LEU A 19 7.21 12.10 6.61
C LEU A 19 6.25 11.21 7.42
N GLU A 20 6.18 11.44 8.72
CA GLU A 20 5.38 10.68 9.67
C GLU A 20 5.52 9.17 9.45
N ASN A 21 4.43 8.40 9.30
CA ASN A 21 4.45 6.97 9.03
C ASN A 21 4.18 6.63 7.54
N SER A 22 4.48 7.55 6.61
CA SER A 22 4.27 7.32 5.19
C SER A 22 5.42 6.54 4.55
N GLY A 23 5.27 5.21 4.44
CA GLY A 23 6.27 4.33 3.82
C GLY A 23 6.51 4.65 2.33
N THR A 24 5.46 4.97 1.59
CA THR A 24 5.56 5.37 0.18
C THR A 24 6.36 6.65 0.03
N SER A 25 6.01 7.69 0.80
CA SER A 25 6.70 8.99 0.70
C SER A 25 8.18 8.88 1.02
N ILE A 26 8.57 8.20 2.11
CA ILE A 26 9.99 8.13 2.48
C ILE A 26 10.81 7.35 1.45
N ARG A 27 10.27 6.26 0.91
CA ARG A 27 10.99 5.42 -0.06
C ARG A 27 11.11 6.11 -1.42
N PHE A 28 10.02 6.68 -1.92
CA PHE A 28 10.02 7.38 -3.22
C PHE A 28 10.85 8.65 -3.18
N LEU A 29 10.74 9.44 -2.12
CA LEU A 29 11.55 10.65 -1.96
C LEU A 29 13.03 10.34 -1.72
N THR A 30 13.38 9.23 -1.05
CA THR A 30 14.77 8.81 -0.92
C THR A 30 15.41 8.57 -2.30
N ALA A 31 14.73 7.85 -3.19
CA ALA A 31 15.22 7.66 -4.55
C ALA A 31 15.19 8.97 -5.36
N LEU A 32 14.10 9.74 -5.29
CA LEU A 32 13.96 10.99 -6.04
C LEU A 32 15.03 12.03 -5.67
N THR A 33 15.40 12.15 -4.39
CA THR A 33 16.44 13.10 -3.95
C THR A 33 17.81 12.80 -4.55
N SER A 34 18.07 11.56 -4.99
CA SER A 34 19.32 11.21 -5.67
C SER A 34 19.55 11.94 -6.99
N LEU A 35 18.47 12.43 -7.64
CA LEU A 35 18.54 13.23 -8.86
C LEU A 35 18.97 14.69 -8.62
N ALA A 36 18.93 15.13 -7.37
CA ALA A 36 19.22 16.51 -7.00
C ALA A 36 20.72 16.74 -6.74
N HIS A 37 21.05 17.92 -6.23
CA HIS A 37 22.39 18.27 -5.73
C HIS A 37 22.26 18.81 -4.31
N GLY A 38 23.01 18.23 -3.38
CA GLY A 38 23.02 18.64 -1.97
C GLY A 38 22.82 17.50 -0.99
N LYS A 39 22.68 17.85 0.29
CA LYS A 39 22.44 16.88 1.36
C LYS A 39 20.98 16.91 1.80
N PHE A 40 20.33 15.77 1.79
CA PHE A 40 18.94 15.57 2.19
C PHE A 40 18.88 14.58 3.35
N THR A 41 18.04 14.85 4.33
CA THR A 41 17.74 13.91 5.40
C THR A 41 16.23 13.71 5.42
N LEU A 42 15.81 12.45 5.31
CA LEU A 42 14.40 12.04 5.33
C LEU A 42 14.15 11.25 6.61
N ASP A 43 13.12 11.62 7.34
CA ASP A 43 12.81 11.03 8.64
C ASP A 43 11.29 10.93 8.83
N GLY A 44 10.85 10.22 9.85
CA GLY A 44 9.46 10.05 10.22
C GLY A 44 9.27 9.86 11.72
N ASN A 45 8.08 9.41 12.09
CA ASN A 45 7.73 9.14 13.46
C ASN A 45 8.50 7.91 14.04
N PRO A 46 8.37 7.59 15.33
CA PRO A 46 9.09 6.46 15.94
C PRO A 46 8.86 5.11 15.24
N ARG A 47 7.66 4.88 14.68
CA ARG A 47 7.39 3.66 13.93
C ARG A 47 8.14 3.63 12.60
N MET A 48 8.21 4.76 11.88
CA MET A 48 8.98 4.86 10.63
C MET A 48 10.45 4.51 10.85
N ARG A 49 11.03 4.90 11.98
CA ARG A 49 12.42 4.56 12.37
C ARG A 49 12.63 3.08 12.69
N GLN A 50 11.60 2.25 12.64
CA GLN A 50 11.67 0.79 12.79
C GLN A 50 11.38 0.06 11.45
N ARG A 51 10.95 0.79 10.43
CA ARG A 51 10.60 0.21 9.12
C ARG A 51 11.85 0.14 8.24
N PRO A 52 12.16 -1.04 7.65
CA PRO A 52 13.37 -1.21 6.88
C PRO A 52 13.39 -0.35 5.62
N ILE A 53 14.57 0.13 5.25
CA ILE A 53 14.87 0.85 4.00
C ILE A 53 16.26 0.51 3.46
N ALA A 54 16.99 -0.37 4.11
CA ALA A 54 18.36 -0.72 3.79
C ALA A 54 18.56 -1.20 2.35
N ASP A 55 17.62 -2.01 1.84
CA ASP A 55 17.71 -2.55 0.47
C ASP A 55 17.71 -1.42 -0.56
N LEU A 56 16.85 -0.41 -0.39
CA LEU A 56 16.83 0.77 -1.26
C LEU A 56 18.12 1.58 -1.15
N VAL A 57 18.62 1.78 0.07
CA VAL A 57 19.88 2.51 0.31
C VAL A 57 21.06 1.79 -0.33
N THR A 58 21.10 0.46 -0.24
CA THR A 58 22.14 -0.36 -0.87
C THR A 58 22.09 -0.24 -2.39
N ALA A 59 20.92 -0.39 -3.00
CA ALA A 59 20.75 -0.26 -4.44
C ALA A 59 21.13 1.16 -4.94
N LEU A 60 20.79 2.23 -4.20
CA LEU A 60 21.23 3.58 -4.54
C LEU A 60 22.76 3.74 -4.47
N ARG A 61 23.43 3.10 -3.52
CA ARG A 61 24.90 3.08 -3.44
C ARG A 61 25.53 2.37 -4.64
N GLU A 62 24.95 1.25 -5.09
CA GLU A 62 25.39 0.54 -6.28
C GLU A 62 25.25 1.41 -7.54
N LEU A 63 24.28 2.33 -7.57
CA LEU A 63 24.10 3.34 -8.62
C LEU A 63 24.94 4.60 -8.43
N GLY A 64 25.89 4.59 -7.48
CA GLY A 64 26.83 5.68 -7.26
C GLY A 64 26.34 6.80 -6.35
N VAL A 65 25.23 6.62 -5.63
CA VAL A 65 24.67 7.63 -4.71
C VAL A 65 25.26 7.44 -3.32
N ASP A 66 25.76 8.50 -2.68
CA ASP A 66 26.15 8.47 -1.27
C ASP A 66 24.89 8.57 -0.40
N ALA A 67 24.39 7.41 0.04
CA ALA A 67 23.19 7.27 0.85
C ALA A 67 23.48 6.43 2.10
N SER A 68 22.93 6.81 3.26
CA SER A 68 23.17 6.10 4.52
C SER A 68 22.01 6.22 5.50
N CYS A 69 21.86 5.16 6.32
CA CYS A 69 21.08 5.21 7.54
C CYS A 69 22.04 5.44 8.71
N PRO A 70 21.80 6.38 9.63
CA PRO A 70 22.61 6.54 10.83
C PRO A 70 22.62 5.24 11.65
N GLU A 71 23.75 5.02 12.33
CA GLU A 71 23.93 3.89 13.28
C GLU A 71 23.76 2.49 12.67
N GLU A 72 23.84 2.37 11.32
CA GLU A 72 23.70 1.10 10.60
C GLU A 72 22.40 0.35 10.93
N THR A 73 21.36 1.08 11.33
CA THR A 73 20.07 0.47 11.72
C THR A 73 19.33 -0.17 10.55
N GLY A 74 19.66 0.24 9.31
CA GLY A 74 18.89 -0.15 8.12
C GLY A 74 17.51 0.51 8.03
N CYS A 75 17.21 1.46 8.93
CA CYS A 75 15.94 2.18 9.02
C CYS A 75 16.16 3.69 8.97
N PRO A 76 15.12 4.50 8.74
CA PRO A 76 15.21 5.96 8.82
C PRO A 76 15.72 6.46 10.20
N PRO A 77 16.30 7.67 10.27
CA PRO A 77 16.44 8.64 9.19
C PRO A 77 17.44 8.23 8.09
N VAL A 78 17.14 8.60 6.84
CA VAL A 78 18.02 8.36 5.69
C VAL A 78 18.69 9.66 5.28
N THR A 79 20.00 9.64 5.13
CA THR A 79 20.76 10.76 4.56
C THR A 79 21.18 10.42 3.13
N VAL A 80 20.89 11.30 2.19
CA VAL A 80 21.33 11.23 0.78
C VAL A 80 22.18 12.45 0.49
N VAL A 81 23.44 12.22 0.10
CA VAL A 81 24.34 13.27 -0.41
C VAL A 81 24.33 13.14 -1.94
N ALA A 82 23.47 13.93 -2.56
CA ALA A 82 23.15 13.82 -3.97
C ALA A 82 24.07 14.71 -4.84
N SER A 83 24.52 14.13 -5.95
CA SER A 83 25.24 14.83 -7.03
C SER A 83 24.71 14.45 -8.43
N GLY A 84 23.44 14.02 -8.50
CA GLY A 84 22.81 13.37 -9.63
C GLY A 84 22.89 11.85 -9.50
N LEU A 85 21.97 11.15 -10.19
CA LEU A 85 21.99 9.69 -10.29
C LEU A 85 22.86 9.27 -11.48
N GLY A 86 23.93 8.54 -11.22
CA GLY A 86 24.89 8.13 -12.27
C GLY A 86 24.27 7.15 -13.26
N GLY A 87 23.71 6.07 -12.79
CA GLY A 87 23.24 4.93 -13.57
C GLY A 87 24.06 3.66 -13.28
N GLY A 88 23.95 2.64 -14.13
CA GLY A 88 24.67 1.39 -14.00
C GLY A 88 23.78 0.23 -13.53
N GLN A 89 24.31 -0.68 -12.70
CA GLN A 89 23.62 -1.87 -12.25
C GLN A 89 23.35 -1.83 -10.76
N ALA A 90 22.16 -2.27 -10.35
CA ALA A 90 21.79 -2.44 -8.95
C ALA A 90 21.01 -3.73 -8.73
N ARG A 91 21.01 -4.20 -7.47
CA ARG A 91 20.22 -5.33 -7.03
C ARG A 91 19.24 -4.89 -5.95
N ILE A 92 18.07 -5.53 -5.93
CA ILE A 92 17.06 -5.28 -4.93
C ILE A 92 16.43 -6.59 -4.45
N SER A 93 16.19 -6.73 -3.16
CA SER A 93 15.45 -7.86 -2.62
C SER A 93 13.98 -7.77 -3.03
N GLY A 94 13.45 -8.85 -3.63
CA GLY A 94 12.03 -8.97 -3.96
C GLY A 94 11.14 -9.25 -2.76
N ASN A 95 11.70 -9.72 -1.64
CA ASN A 95 10.93 -10.29 -0.53
C ASN A 95 10.42 -9.25 0.48
N SER A 96 10.93 -8.01 0.47
CA SER A 96 10.66 -7.03 1.52
C SER A 96 9.54 -6.05 1.16
N SER A 97 9.66 -5.36 0.02
CA SER A 97 8.68 -4.34 -0.39
C SER A 97 8.84 -3.98 -1.87
N SER A 98 7.75 -4.07 -2.62
CA SER A 98 7.68 -3.57 -4.01
C SER A 98 7.97 -2.07 -4.12
N GLN A 99 7.79 -1.29 -3.06
CA GLN A 99 8.05 0.16 -3.07
C GLN A 99 9.52 0.51 -3.31
N TYR A 100 10.47 -0.35 -2.95
CA TYR A 100 11.89 -0.13 -3.23
C TYR A 100 12.16 -0.18 -4.74
N LEU A 101 11.63 -1.22 -5.39
CA LEU A 101 11.77 -1.36 -6.83
C LEU A 101 11.02 -0.24 -7.57
N SER A 102 9.76 0.08 -7.18
CA SER A 102 9.01 1.19 -7.78
C SER A 102 9.74 2.53 -7.65
N ALA A 103 10.37 2.80 -6.50
CA ALA A 103 11.14 4.03 -6.28
C ALA A 103 12.33 4.15 -7.25
N LEU A 104 13.08 3.06 -7.43
CA LEU A 104 14.21 3.01 -8.36
C LEU A 104 13.74 3.09 -9.82
N LEU A 105 12.72 2.33 -10.22
CA LEU A 105 12.14 2.34 -11.56
C LEU A 105 11.71 3.75 -11.96
N MET A 106 10.96 4.45 -11.12
CA MET A 106 10.49 5.81 -11.42
C MET A 106 11.61 6.84 -11.47
N THR A 107 12.73 6.62 -10.80
CA THR A 107 13.85 7.56 -10.75
C THR A 107 14.84 7.31 -11.89
N ALA A 108 15.03 6.08 -12.29
CA ALA A 108 16.04 5.63 -13.26
C ALA A 108 15.96 6.31 -14.65
N PRO A 109 14.76 6.61 -15.23
CA PRO A 109 14.71 7.30 -16.53
C PRO A 109 15.37 8.68 -16.55
N CYS A 110 15.62 9.27 -15.37
CA CYS A 110 16.28 10.57 -15.19
C CYS A 110 17.76 10.46 -14.81
N ALA A 111 18.33 9.24 -14.78
CA ALA A 111 19.76 9.02 -14.54
C ALA A 111 20.63 9.56 -15.70
N ALA A 112 21.93 9.72 -15.45
CA ALA A 112 22.89 10.14 -16.47
C ALA A 112 23.15 9.02 -17.50
N GLU A 113 23.19 7.76 -17.06
CA GLU A 113 23.40 6.57 -17.86
C GLU A 113 22.27 5.56 -17.63
N PRO A 114 22.03 4.60 -18.56
CA PRO A 114 21.02 3.56 -18.37
C PRO A 114 21.19 2.78 -17.06
N VAL A 115 20.06 2.36 -16.49
CA VAL A 115 20.01 1.58 -15.25
C VAL A 115 19.52 0.17 -15.52
N THR A 116 20.17 -0.80 -14.90
CA THR A 116 19.72 -2.20 -14.89
C THR A 116 19.48 -2.63 -13.45
N ILE A 117 18.30 -3.18 -13.16
CA ILE A 117 17.93 -3.62 -11.81
C ILE A 117 17.61 -5.11 -11.83
N SER A 118 18.35 -5.90 -11.06
CA SER A 118 18.13 -7.33 -10.88
C SER A 118 17.39 -7.58 -9.57
N ILE A 119 16.47 -8.56 -9.57
CA ILE A 119 15.69 -8.93 -8.38
C ILE A 119 16.30 -10.17 -7.75
N ASP A 120 16.61 -10.09 -6.45
CA ASP A 120 17.01 -11.23 -5.65
C ASP A 120 15.80 -11.80 -4.91
N GLY A 121 15.50 -13.09 -5.11
CA GLY A 121 14.36 -13.77 -4.50
C GLY A 121 13.03 -13.59 -5.26
N THR A 122 11.92 -13.76 -4.54
CA THR A 122 10.58 -13.67 -5.13
C THR A 122 10.00 -12.28 -4.92
N LEU A 123 9.54 -11.66 -6.00
CA LEU A 123 8.92 -10.33 -5.93
C LEU A 123 7.53 -10.42 -5.28
N VAL A 124 7.37 -9.80 -4.11
CA VAL A 124 6.07 -9.65 -3.42
C VAL A 124 5.29 -8.47 -3.98
N SER A 125 3.96 -8.55 -3.90
CA SER A 125 3.07 -7.45 -4.31
C SER A 125 3.33 -6.97 -5.75
N ARG A 126 3.47 -7.91 -6.68
CA ARG A 126 3.74 -7.68 -8.11
C ARG A 126 2.81 -6.64 -8.75
N PRO A 127 1.50 -6.58 -8.47
CA PRO A 127 0.61 -5.61 -9.10
C PRO A 127 1.02 -4.14 -8.92
N TYR A 128 1.70 -3.79 -7.82
CA TYR A 128 2.21 -2.42 -7.64
C TYR A 128 3.39 -2.09 -8.57
N ILE A 129 4.16 -3.10 -8.98
CA ILE A 129 5.21 -2.91 -9.99
C ILE A 129 4.57 -2.78 -11.37
N ASP A 130 3.58 -3.62 -11.69
CA ASP A 130 2.86 -3.54 -12.96
C ASP A 130 2.16 -2.18 -13.14
N MET A 131 1.52 -1.67 -12.08
CA MET A 131 0.97 -0.32 -12.05
C MET A 131 2.03 0.75 -12.28
N THR A 132 3.20 0.62 -11.62
CA THR A 132 4.33 1.54 -11.79
C THR A 132 4.78 1.56 -13.25
N LEU A 133 5.03 0.39 -13.86
CA LEU A 133 5.47 0.25 -15.24
C LEU A 133 4.43 0.80 -16.23
N ALA A 134 3.15 0.51 -16.01
CA ALA A 134 2.07 1.02 -16.84
C ALA A 134 2.00 2.56 -16.81
N LEU A 135 2.10 3.17 -15.64
CA LEU A 135 2.15 4.63 -15.51
C LEU A 135 3.41 5.22 -16.14
N MET A 136 4.59 4.65 -15.89
CA MET A 136 5.84 5.09 -16.52
C MET A 136 5.73 5.07 -18.04
N SER A 137 5.15 4.01 -18.61
CA SER A 137 4.93 3.90 -20.05
C SER A 137 3.99 5.00 -20.58
N ARG A 138 2.91 5.34 -19.86
CA ARG A 138 2.02 6.46 -20.23
C ARG A 138 2.76 7.79 -20.26
N PHE A 139 3.74 7.98 -19.38
CA PHE A 139 4.61 9.16 -19.33
C PHE A 139 5.85 9.07 -20.26
N GLY A 140 5.89 8.12 -21.19
CA GLY A 140 6.96 7.99 -22.20
C GLY A 140 8.24 7.30 -21.71
N ALA A 141 8.28 6.83 -20.47
CA ALA A 141 9.45 6.11 -19.96
C ALA A 141 9.36 4.61 -20.35
N ALA A 142 10.29 4.16 -21.19
CA ALA A 142 10.37 2.78 -21.62
C ALA A 142 11.14 1.95 -20.58
N VAL A 143 10.55 0.86 -20.12
CA VAL A 143 11.19 -0.15 -19.27
C VAL A 143 10.97 -1.51 -19.90
N THR A 144 12.01 -2.32 -19.95
CA THR A 144 11.90 -3.72 -20.39
C THR A 144 12.25 -4.64 -19.24
N GLU A 145 11.50 -5.72 -19.11
CA GLU A 145 11.76 -6.80 -18.15
C GLU A 145 12.09 -8.07 -18.93
N ASP A 146 13.19 -8.71 -18.58
CA ASP A 146 13.55 -9.98 -19.16
C ASP A 146 12.90 -11.17 -18.41
N PRO A 147 12.92 -12.40 -18.99
CA PRO A 147 12.36 -13.58 -18.32
C PRO A 147 13.03 -13.96 -16.99
N ALA A 148 14.20 -13.41 -16.70
CA ALA A 148 14.89 -13.61 -15.42
C ALA A 148 14.48 -12.59 -14.36
N GLY A 149 13.57 -11.64 -14.69
CA GLY A 149 13.11 -10.60 -13.78
C GLY A 149 14.07 -9.42 -13.65
N THR A 150 14.91 -9.19 -14.68
CA THR A 150 15.82 -8.04 -14.72
C THR A 150 15.15 -6.90 -15.49
N PHE A 151 15.13 -5.70 -14.90
CA PHE A 151 14.60 -4.50 -15.51
C PHE A 151 15.71 -3.67 -16.15
N SER A 152 15.53 -3.31 -17.41
CA SER A 152 16.42 -2.39 -18.14
C SER A 152 15.71 -1.08 -18.42
N ILE A 153 16.29 0.02 -17.96
CA ILE A 153 15.70 1.36 -17.96
C ILE A 153 16.63 2.31 -18.72
N PRO A 154 16.26 2.75 -19.93
CA PRO A 154 17.01 3.77 -20.66
C PRO A 154 16.75 5.18 -20.07
N THR A 155 17.63 6.12 -20.38
CA THR A 155 17.56 7.52 -19.91
C THR A 155 16.60 8.35 -20.76
N THR A 156 15.34 7.97 -20.81
CA THR A 156 14.32 8.64 -21.63
C THR A 156 13.76 9.92 -21.00
N GLY A 157 13.88 10.06 -19.67
CA GLY A 157 13.11 11.06 -18.93
C GLY A 157 11.60 10.75 -18.98
N TYR A 158 10.79 11.79 -18.84
CA TYR A 158 9.34 11.72 -18.85
C TYR A 158 8.72 12.81 -19.75
N ASP A 159 7.64 12.45 -20.42
CA ASP A 159 6.80 13.37 -21.18
C ASP A 159 5.76 14.05 -20.28
N ALA A 160 5.43 15.28 -20.57
CA ALA A 160 4.32 15.98 -19.91
C ALA A 160 2.99 15.56 -20.56
N ILE A 161 2.12 14.96 -19.75
CA ILE A 161 0.78 14.53 -20.19
C ILE A 161 -0.28 15.01 -19.20
N THR A 162 -1.54 14.99 -19.65
CA THR A 162 -2.71 15.05 -18.76
C THR A 162 -3.18 13.62 -18.50
N LEU A 163 -3.35 13.26 -17.25
CA LEU A 163 -3.78 11.92 -16.83
C LEU A 163 -4.92 12.04 -15.82
N ASP A 164 -6.02 11.35 -16.12
CA ASP A 164 -7.08 11.14 -15.14
C ASP A 164 -6.65 10.01 -14.19
N ILE A 165 -6.67 10.31 -12.89
CA ILE A 165 -6.33 9.33 -11.85
C ILE A 165 -7.57 8.48 -11.59
N GLU A 166 -7.42 7.17 -11.65
CA GLU A 166 -8.49 6.22 -11.31
C GLU A 166 -8.83 6.26 -9.82
N PRO A 167 -10.05 5.86 -9.42
CA PRO A 167 -10.45 5.76 -8.01
C PRO A 167 -9.53 4.82 -7.24
N ASP A 168 -9.31 5.11 -5.95
CA ASP A 168 -8.50 4.28 -5.08
C ASP A 168 -9.19 2.93 -4.78
N ALA A 169 -8.68 1.85 -5.38
CA ALA A 169 -9.25 0.51 -5.24
C ALA A 169 -9.08 -0.05 -3.82
N THR A 170 -8.01 0.35 -3.10
CA THR A 170 -7.84 -0.05 -1.71
C THR A 170 -8.89 0.64 -0.83
N ALA A 171 -9.12 1.95 -1.02
CA ALA A 171 -10.18 2.68 -0.31
C ALA A 171 -11.58 2.13 -0.65
N ALA A 172 -11.80 1.75 -1.90
CA ALA A 172 -13.03 1.10 -2.34
C ALA A 172 -13.33 -0.18 -1.56
N SER A 173 -12.31 -0.95 -1.16
CA SER A 173 -12.50 -2.23 -0.46
C SER A 173 -13.35 -2.12 0.81
N TYR A 174 -13.26 -1.02 1.55
CA TYR A 174 -14.06 -0.82 2.77
C TYR A 174 -15.53 -0.67 2.48
N PHE A 175 -15.89 0.05 1.40
CA PHE A 175 -17.28 0.26 0.99
C PHE A 175 -17.88 -0.99 0.32
N LEU A 176 -17.06 -1.72 -0.46
CA LEU A 176 -17.45 -3.02 -1.01
C LEU A 176 -17.68 -4.05 0.11
N ALA A 177 -16.81 -4.05 1.14
CA ALA A 177 -16.99 -4.87 2.32
C ALA A 177 -18.23 -4.46 3.13
N ALA A 178 -18.55 -3.16 3.22
CA ALA A 178 -19.79 -2.70 3.86
C ALA A 178 -21.03 -3.27 3.15
N ALA A 179 -21.06 -3.28 1.81
CA ALA A 179 -22.13 -3.95 1.06
C ALA A 179 -22.20 -5.45 1.39
N ALA A 180 -21.05 -6.13 1.41
CA ALA A 180 -20.97 -7.57 1.69
C ALA A 180 -21.57 -7.93 3.06
N VAL A 181 -21.17 -7.24 4.13
CA VAL A 181 -21.57 -7.60 5.50
C VAL A 181 -23.00 -7.14 5.86
N THR A 182 -23.52 -6.11 5.19
CA THR A 182 -24.88 -5.59 5.45
C THR A 182 -25.94 -6.21 4.55
N GLY A 183 -25.56 -6.99 3.53
CA GLY A 183 -26.48 -7.45 2.48
C GLY A 183 -26.96 -6.31 1.56
N GLY A 184 -26.31 -5.16 1.61
CA GLY A 184 -26.62 -3.98 0.81
C GLY A 184 -25.95 -4.01 -0.58
N GLN A 185 -26.00 -2.86 -1.27
CA GLN A 185 -25.40 -2.69 -2.59
C GLN A 185 -24.59 -1.40 -2.64
N VAL A 186 -23.36 -1.48 -3.15
CA VAL A 186 -22.47 -0.33 -3.36
C VAL A 186 -21.92 -0.35 -4.79
N THR A 187 -21.88 0.81 -5.42
CA THR A 187 -21.16 1.01 -6.70
C THR A 187 -20.06 2.04 -6.48
N VAL A 188 -18.83 1.68 -6.83
CA VAL A 188 -17.68 2.60 -6.82
C VAL A 188 -17.55 3.19 -8.20
N GLU A 189 -17.92 4.47 -8.33
CA GLU A 189 -17.92 5.19 -9.59
C GLU A 189 -16.52 5.27 -10.22
N GLY A 190 -16.43 5.01 -11.52
CA GLY A 190 -15.19 5.09 -12.28
C GLY A 190 -14.18 3.97 -12.01
N LEU A 191 -14.42 3.08 -11.05
CA LEU A 191 -13.60 1.90 -10.84
C LEU A 191 -14.10 0.77 -11.74
N GLY A 192 -13.19 0.09 -12.44
CA GLY A 192 -13.50 -1.06 -13.29
C GLY A 192 -12.48 -2.18 -13.07
N ARG A 193 -12.75 -3.36 -13.63
CA ARG A 193 -11.83 -4.51 -13.54
C ARG A 193 -10.51 -4.28 -14.28
N GLU A 194 -10.48 -3.36 -15.24
CA GLU A 194 -9.30 -2.94 -16.00
C GLU A 194 -8.45 -1.88 -15.25
N ALA A 195 -8.80 -1.57 -13.98
CA ALA A 195 -8.02 -0.66 -13.17
C ALA A 195 -6.57 -1.14 -13.04
N LEU A 196 -5.62 -0.22 -13.07
CA LEU A 196 -4.20 -0.53 -12.89
C LEU A 196 -3.89 -1.01 -11.48
N GLN A 197 -4.72 -0.62 -10.51
CA GLN A 197 -4.57 -1.01 -9.12
C GLN A 197 -4.99 -2.45 -8.91
N GLY A 198 -4.04 -3.34 -8.56
CA GLY A 198 -4.32 -4.75 -8.31
C GLY A 198 -5.37 -5.00 -7.23
N ASP A 199 -5.54 -4.05 -6.31
CA ASP A 199 -6.50 -4.15 -5.20
C ASP A 199 -7.97 -4.22 -5.66
N VAL A 200 -8.27 -3.94 -6.94
CA VAL A 200 -9.59 -4.18 -7.54
C VAL A 200 -10.00 -5.65 -7.43
N ALA A 201 -9.04 -6.59 -7.39
CA ALA A 201 -9.26 -8.01 -7.20
C ALA A 201 -9.86 -8.36 -5.82
N PHE A 202 -9.94 -7.42 -4.87
CA PHE A 202 -10.71 -7.60 -3.64
C PHE A 202 -12.18 -7.93 -3.93
N ALA A 203 -12.75 -7.38 -5.00
CA ALA A 203 -14.10 -7.72 -5.44
C ALA A 203 -14.24 -9.21 -5.84
N ASP A 204 -13.17 -9.82 -6.38
CA ASP A 204 -13.17 -11.25 -6.71
C ASP A 204 -13.14 -12.13 -5.45
N CYS A 205 -12.48 -11.67 -4.39
CA CYS A 205 -12.57 -12.33 -3.08
C CYS A 205 -14.01 -12.29 -2.55
N LEU A 206 -14.68 -11.15 -2.65
CA LEU A 206 -16.10 -11.03 -2.25
C LEU A 206 -17.02 -11.91 -3.12
N ALA A 207 -16.75 -12.02 -4.43
CA ALA A 207 -17.50 -12.92 -5.30
C ALA A 207 -17.32 -14.40 -4.89
N GLN A 208 -16.10 -14.81 -4.53
CA GLN A 208 -15.83 -16.16 -4.01
C GLN A 208 -16.55 -16.39 -2.67
N MET A 209 -16.71 -15.37 -1.86
CA MET A 209 -17.46 -15.42 -0.60
C MET A 209 -18.98 -15.38 -0.79
N GLY A 210 -19.52 -15.25 -2.01
CA GLY A 210 -20.95 -15.31 -2.28
C GLY A 210 -21.63 -13.99 -2.63
N CYS A 211 -20.87 -12.87 -2.72
CA CYS A 211 -21.42 -11.59 -3.18
C CYS A 211 -21.65 -11.61 -4.71
N SER A 212 -22.63 -10.83 -5.16
CA SER A 212 -22.81 -10.54 -6.59
C SER A 212 -21.91 -9.37 -6.98
N VAL A 213 -20.99 -9.59 -7.93
CA VAL A 213 -20.05 -8.57 -8.41
C VAL A 213 -20.29 -8.32 -9.90
N ARG A 214 -20.51 -7.07 -10.28
CA ARG A 214 -20.82 -6.66 -11.66
C ARG A 214 -20.10 -5.38 -12.04
N GLU A 215 -19.69 -5.28 -13.30
CA GLU A 215 -19.40 -3.98 -13.91
C GLU A 215 -20.69 -3.36 -14.44
N THR A 216 -20.86 -2.10 -14.15
CA THR A 216 -21.98 -1.29 -14.62
C THR A 216 -21.42 -0.07 -15.37
N PRO A 217 -22.24 0.64 -16.18
CA PRO A 217 -21.78 1.89 -16.78
C PRO A 217 -21.29 2.95 -15.76
N GLY A 218 -21.70 2.82 -14.49
CA GLY A 218 -21.29 3.72 -13.41
C GLY A 218 -20.01 3.27 -12.67
N GLY A 219 -19.55 2.03 -12.84
CA GLY A 219 -18.39 1.50 -12.14
C GLY A 219 -18.55 0.08 -11.63
N LEU A 220 -17.67 -0.33 -10.71
CA LEU A 220 -17.69 -1.65 -10.11
C LEU A 220 -18.71 -1.70 -8.97
N GLN A 221 -19.66 -2.64 -9.09
CA GLN A 221 -20.75 -2.82 -8.14
C GLN A 221 -20.62 -4.15 -7.41
N VAL A 222 -20.81 -4.12 -6.10
CA VAL A 222 -20.94 -5.28 -5.22
C VAL A 222 -22.31 -5.23 -4.52
N GLU A 223 -23.00 -6.36 -4.52
CA GLU A 223 -24.23 -6.60 -3.78
C GLU A 223 -23.96 -7.77 -2.82
N GLY A 224 -24.27 -7.58 -1.54
CA GLY A 224 -24.08 -8.59 -0.50
C GLY A 224 -24.94 -9.84 -0.75
N GLY A 225 -24.45 -10.98 -0.29
CA GLY A 225 -25.08 -12.29 -0.41
C GLY A 225 -24.89 -13.13 0.85
N GLU A 226 -25.20 -14.40 0.77
CA GLU A 226 -24.89 -15.36 1.83
C GLU A 226 -23.38 -15.60 1.80
N LEU A 227 -22.68 -15.06 2.81
CA LEU A 227 -21.22 -15.13 2.87
C LEU A 227 -20.75 -16.51 3.29
N VAL A 228 -19.80 -17.07 2.54
CA VAL A 228 -19.12 -18.35 2.86
C VAL A 228 -17.64 -18.15 3.07
N GLY A 229 -17.03 -18.98 3.93
CA GLY A 229 -15.58 -18.95 4.16
C GLY A 229 -14.79 -19.42 2.95
N ILE A 230 -13.60 -18.86 2.74
CA ILE A 230 -12.71 -19.20 1.62
C ILE A 230 -11.26 -19.38 2.10
N ASP A 231 -10.44 -20.05 1.29
CA ASP A 231 -8.97 -20.05 1.42
C ASP A 231 -8.39 -19.23 0.27
N VAL A 232 -7.70 -18.13 0.58
CA VAL A 232 -7.24 -17.17 -0.42
C VAL A 232 -5.81 -16.70 -0.15
N ASP A 233 -5.02 -16.66 -1.23
CA ASP A 233 -3.71 -16.00 -1.23
C ASP A 233 -3.89 -14.52 -1.57
N MET A 234 -3.52 -13.66 -0.63
CA MET A 234 -3.64 -12.21 -0.77
C MET A 234 -2.28 -11.52 -0.99
N ASN A 235 -1.25 -12.22 -1.45
CA ASN A 235 0.06 -11.62 -1.70
C ASN A 235 -0.03 -10.42 -2.67
N ALA A 236 -0.84 -10.56 -3.71
CA ALA A 236 -1.04 -9.53 -4.73
C ALA A 236 -1.81 -8.30 -4.21
N ILE A 237 -2.70 -8.47 -3.23
CA ILE A 237 -3.61 -7.44 -2.71
C ILE A 237 -3.56 -7.34 -1.18
N SER A 238 -2.39 -7.50 -0.61
CA SER A 238 -2.18 -7.62 0.84
C SER A 238 -2.66 -6.42 1.68
N ASP A 239 -2.90 -5.29 1.05
CA ASP A 239 -3.40 -4.08 1.70
C ASP A 239 -4.92 -4.14 1.97
N THR A 240 -5.63 -5.10 1.39
CA THR A 240 -7.06 -5.36 1.63
C THR A 240 -7.31 -6.55 2.56
N ALA A 241 -6.25 -7.21 3.05
CA ALA A 241 -6.36 -8.42 3.88
C ALA A 241 -7.11 -8.19 5.20
N GLN A 242 -6.89 -7.04 5.87
CA GLN A 242 -7.60 -6.67 7.09
C GLN A 242 -9.10 -6.49 6.81
N THR A 243 -9.45 -5.89 5.67
CA THR A 243 -10.84 -5.72 5.25
C THR A 243 -11.51 -7.07 5.01
N LEU A 244 -10.80 -8.02 4.34
CA LEU A 244 -11.32 -9.36 4.11
C LEU A 244 -11.50 -10.13 5.43
N ALA A 245 -10.58 -9.95 6.39
CA ALA A 245 -10.69 -10.58 7.71
C ALA A 245 -11.95 -10.14 8.47
N ILE A 246 -12.37 -8.87 8.29
CA ILE A 246 -13.65 -8.39 8.84
C ILE A 246 -14.84 -9.04 8.12
N VAL A 247 -14.83 -9.12 6.79
CA VAL A 247 -15.91 -9.80 6.04
C VAL A 247 -16.01 -11.27 6.45
N ALA A 248 -14.87 -11.94 6.66
CA ALA A 248 -14.79 -13.33 7.09
C ALA A 248 -15.50 -13.61 8.43
N ALA A 249 -15.57 -12.62 9.31
CA ALA A 249 -16.26 -12.75 10.60
C ALA A 249 -17.78 -12.96 10.48
N PHE A 250 -18.36 -12.64 9.32
CA PHE A 250 -19.79 -12.76 9.01
C PHE A 250 -20.10 -13.91 8.05
N ALA A 251 -19.09 -14.71 7.66
CA ALA A 251 -19.26 -15.80 6.71
C ALA A 251 -19.79 -17.09 7.39
N GLU A 252 -20.30 -18.03 6.61
CA GLU A 252 -20.49 -19.40 7.04
C GLU A 252 -19.20 -20.20 6.84
N GLY A 253 -18.61 -20.67 7.93
CA GLY A 253 -17.34 -21.40 7.92
C GLY A 253 -16.09 -20.52 7.94
N PRO A 254 -14.93 -21.11 8.23
CA PRO A 254 -13.69 -20.37 8.42
C PRO A 254 -13.14 -19.82 7.11
N THR A 255 -12.48 -18.65 7.18
CA THR A 255 -11.72 -18.06 6.08
C THR A 255 -10.23 -18.07 6.42
N ARG A 256 -9.42 -18.65 5.53
CA ARG A 256 -7.96 -18.64 5.61
C ARG A 256 -7.40 -17.57 4.66
N ILE A 257 -6.71 -16.57 5.22
CA ILE A 257 -5.96 -15.54 4.50
C ILE A 257 -4.47 -15.87 4.61
N ARG A 258 -3.78 -16.02 3.49
CA ARG A 258 -2.35 -16.39 3.43
C ARG A 258 -1.55 -15.54 2.46
N GLY A 259 -0.22 -15.73 2.46
CA GLY A 259 0.69 -15.05 1.54
C GLY A 259 1.04 -13.61 1.93
N ILE A 260 0.70 -13.17 3.14
CA ILE A 260 0.85 -11.76 3.57
C ILE A 260 1.91 -11.55 4.67
N ALA A 261 2.93 -12.42 4.77
CA ALA A 261 3.99 -12.30 5.79
C ALA A 261 4.63 -10.90 5.82
N HIS A 262 4.80 -10.27 4.66
CA HIS A 262 5.36 -8.92 4.53
C HIS A 262 4.46 -7.81 5.12
N ALA A 263 3.20 -8.11 5.50
CA ALA A 263 2.33 -7.17 6.19
C ALA A 263 2.75 -6.93 7.66
N ARG A 264 3.60 -7.79 8.24
CA ARG A 264 4.11 -7.64 9.61
C ARG A 264 5.03 -6.44 9.80
N ILE A 265 5.70 -5.99 8.76
CA ILE A 265 6.68 -4.89 8.80
C ILE A 265 6.15 -3.57 8.22
N LYS A 266 4.82 -3.45 8.07
CA LYS A 266 4.16 -2.22 7.59
C LYS A 266 3.92 -1.22 8.74
N GLU A 267 2.84 -0.46 8.68
CA GLU A 267 2.49 0.56 9.69
C GLU A 267 2.42 -0.02 11.10
N THR A 268 1.92 -1.23 11.22
CA THR A 268 2.00 -2.11 12.38
C THR A 268 2.32 -3.54 11.93
N ASP A 269 2.47 -4.51 12.83
CA ASP A 269 2.29 -5.92 12.47
C ASP A 269 0.80 -6.14 12.22
N ARG A 270 0.41 -6.02 10.94
CA ARG A 270 -1.00 -6.06 10.54
C ARG A 270 -1.66 -7.41 10.79
N ILE A 271 -0.89 -8.50 10.77
CA ILE A 271 -1.43 -9.83 11.06
C ILE A 271 -1.77 -9.91 12.54
N SER A 272 -0.79 -9.68 13.42
CA SER A 272 -0.96 -9.77 14.86
C SER A 272 -1.99 -8.76 15.39
N ALA A 273 -2.00 -7.51 14.87
CA ALA A 273 -2.99 -6.51 15.23
C ALA A 273 -4.42 -6.95 14.84
N THR A 274 -4.61 -7.49 13.63
CA THR A 274 -5.93 -7.96 13.19
C THR A 274 -6.41 -9.14 14.03
N VAL A 275 -5.55 -10.10 14.31
CA VAL A 275 -5.87 -11.25 15.20
C VAL A 275 -6.27 -10.75 16.58
N THR A 276 -5.50 -9.84 17.16
CA THR A 276 -5.76 -9.28 18.49
C THR A 276 -7.11 -8.59 18.56
N GLU A 277 -7.44 -7.75 17.58
CA GLU A 277 -8.68 -6.97 17.64
C GLU A 277 -9.92 -7.81 17.26
N LEU A 278 -9.79 -8.80 16.39
CA LEU A 278 -10.87 -9.79 16.15
C LEU A 278 -11.12 -10.65 17.39
N ALA A 279 -10.05 -11.07 18.10
CA ALA A 279 -10.19 -11.78 19.37
C ALA A 279 -10.84 -10.91 20.46
N ARG A 280 -10.57 -9.59 20.46
CA ARG A 280 -11.23 -8.62 21.36
C ARG A 280 -12.73 -8.52 21.09
N LEU A 281 -13.16 -8.70 19.84
CA LEU A 281 -14.57 -8.80 19.45
C LEU A 281 -15.19 -10.18 19.83
N GLY A 282 -14.44 -11.08 20.45
CA GLY A 282 -14.92 -12.39 20.90
C GLY A 282 -14.79 -13.51 19.86
N LEU A 283 -14.15 -13.26 18.73
CA LEU A 283 -13.97 -14.26 17.68
C LEU A 283 -12.78 -15.20 17.96
N HIS A 284 -12.86 -16.42 17.50
CA HIS A 284 -11.73 -17.32 17.44
C HIS A 284 -10.92 -17.06 16.17
N VAL A 285 -9.64 -16.72 16.32
CA VAL A 285 -8.74 -16.42 15.20
C VAL A 285 -7.42 -17.12 15.42
N GLU A 286 -6.93 -17.80 14.39
CA GLU A 286 -5.61 -18.44 14.40
C GLU A 286 -4.62 -17.55 13.68
N GLU A 287 -3.52 -17.20 14.35
CA GLU A 287 -2.39 -16.49 13.75
C GLU A 287 -1.44 -17.48 13.09
N HIS A 288 -0.97 -17.17 11.88
CA HIS A 288 0.05 -17.93 11.17
C HIS A 288 1.19 -16.98 10.73
N ASP A 289 2.35 -17.54 10.43
CA ASP A 289 3.52 -16.74 10.02
C ASP A 289 3.23 -15.85 8.81
N ASP A 290 2.44 -16.37 7.86
CA ASP A 290 2.10 -15.71 6.59
C ASP A 290 0.66 -15.20 6.48
N GLY A 291 -0.11 -15.19 7.59
CA GLY A 291 -1.52 -14.77 7.55
C GLY A 291 -2.32 -15.18 8.78
N LEU A 292 -3.61 -15.39 8.60
CA LEU A 292 -4.54 -15.74 9.70
C LEU A 292 -5.72 -16.58 9.20
N THR A 293 -6.36 -17.32 10.13
CA THR A 293 -7.64 -17.97 9.89
C THR A 293 -8.68 -17.36 10.83
N VAL A 294 -9.77 -16.85 10.26
CA VAL A 294 -10.89 -16.27 11.01
C VAL A 294 -12.01 -17.30 11.07
N HIS A 295 -12.43 -17.64 12.29
CA HIS A 295 -13.63 -18.45 12.53
C HIS A 295 -14.79 -17.51 12.86
N PRO A 296 -15.88 -17.52 12.08
CA PRO A 296 -17.03 -16.65 12.32
C PRO A 296 -17.72 -16.99 13.64
N GLY A 297 -18.37 -15.98 14.22
CA GLY A 297 -19.06 -16.15 15.48
C GLY A 297 -19.75 -14.87 15.95
N PRO A 298 -20.50 -14.92 17.06
CA PRO A 298 -21.12 -13.73 17.62
C PRO A 298 -20.05 -12.77 18.14
N MET A 299 -20.14 -11.50 17.73
CA MET A 299 -19.27 -10.44 18.23
C MET A 299 -19.82 -9.82 19.51
N VAL A 300 -18.90 -9.36 20.36
CA VAL A 300 -19.21 -8.59 21.57
C VAL A 300 -18.76 -7.13 21.41
N PRO A 301 -19.40 -6.17 22.11
CA PRO A 301 -18.95 -4.79 22.12
C PRO A 301 -17.50 -4.67 22.55
N ALA A 302 -16.70 -3.87 21.80
CA ALA A 302 -15.29 -3.67 22.12
C ALA A 302 -14.75 -2.34 21.60
N GLU A 303 -13.72 -1.82 22.29
CA GLU A 303 -12.90 -0.71 21.84
C GLU A 303 -11.71 -1.25 21.02
N ILE A 304 -11.67 -0.89 19.75
CA ILE A 304 -10.68 -1.37 18.78
C ILE A 304 -9.49 -0.42 18.74
N GLN A 305 -8.30 -0.94 19.00
CA GLN A 305 -7.06 -0.19 18.87
C GLN A 305 -6.64 -0.12 17.40
N THR A 306 -6.27 1.06 16.93
CA THR A 306 -5.88 1.27 15.53
C THR A 306 -4.39 1.12 15.28
N TYR A 307 -3.56 1.18 16.32
CA TYR A 307 -2.10 1.08 16.21
C TYR A 307 -1.49 2.14 15.28
N ASP A 308 -2.11 3.33 15.19
CA ASP A 308 -1.75 4.38 14.22
C ASP A 308 -1.76 3.87 12.76
N ASP A 309 -2.61 2.86 12.48
CA ASP A 309 -2.80 2.29 11.14
C ASP A 309 -4.23 2.55 10.64
N HIS A 310 -4.31 3.41 9.63
CA HIS A 310 -5.57 3.80 8.98
C HIS A 310 -6.39 2.60 8.47
N ARG A 311 -5.73 1.49 8.05
CA ARG A 311 -6.42 0.30 7.57
C ARG A 311 -7.10 -0.46 8.69
N MET A 312 -6.50 -0.49 9.89
CA MET A 312 -7.16 -1.03 11.08
C MET A 312 -8.44 -0.24 11.38
N ALA A 313 -8.35 1.09 11.43
CA ALA A 313 -9.51 1.94 11.69
C ALA A 313 -10.64 1.71 10.68
N MET A 314 -10.34 1.77 9.38
CA MET A 314 -11.34 1.68 8.32
C MET A 314 -11.92 0.27 8.19
N SER A 315 -11.10 -0.78 8.30
CA SER A 315 -11.59 -2.16 8.23
C SER A 315 -12.52 -2.48 9.41
N PHE A 316 -12.12 -2.17 10.64
CA PHE A 316 -12.93 -2.47 11.81
C PHE A 316 -14.18 -1.60 11.93
N ALA A 317 -14.20 -0.40 11.32
CA ALA A 317 -15.41 0.40 11.21
C ALA A 317 -16.54 -0.33 10.44
N VAL A 318 -16.17 -1.18 9.45
CA VAL A 318 -17.14 -2.00 8.72
C VAL A 318 -17.82 -3.02 9.63
N ALA A 319 -17.12 -3.61 10.60
CA ALA A 319 -17.74 -4.49 11.59
C ALA A 319 -18.82 -3.78 12.40
N GLY A 320 -18.60 -2.51 12.73
CA GLY A 320 -19.55 -1.67 13.46
C GLY A 320 -20.89 -1.41 12.76
N LEU A 321 -20.96 -1.64 11.43
CA LEU A 321 -22.23 -1.49 10.69
C LEU A 321 -23.24 -2.59 11.03
N VAL A 322 -22.78 -3.75 11.46
CA VAL A 322 -23.61 -4.91 11.77
C VAL A 322 -23.55 -5.30 13.24
N SER A 323 -22.42 -5.06 13.91
CA SER A 323 -22.20 -5.42 15.31
C SER A 323 -22.23 -4.17 16.20
N PRO A 324 -23.31 -3.94 16.97
CA PRO A 324 -23.41 -2.78 17.84
C PRO A 324 -22.34 -2.76 18.93
N GLY A 325 -21.82 -1.57 19.24
CA GLY A 325 -20.86 -1.37 20.32
C GLY A 325 -19.39 -1.55 19.92
N VAL A 326 -19.09 -1.67 18.62
CA VAL A 326 -17.74 -1.51 18.10
C VAL A 326 -17.35 -0.02 18.13
N VAL A 327 -16.29 0.31 18.85
CA VAL A 327 -15.77 1.69 18.97
C VAL A 327 -14.35 1.74 18.44
N ILE A 328 -14.07 2.62 17.49
CA ILE A 328 -12.74 2.82 16.94
C ILE A 328 -11.98 3.85 17.78
N ILE A 329 -10.89 3.45 18.40
CA ILE A 329 -10.01 4.34 19.15
C ILE A 329 -9.03 4.99 18.17
N ASP A 330 -8.83 6.32 18.31
CA ASP A 330 -8.02 7.12 17.41
C ASP A 330 -8.44 7.02 15.93
N PRO A 331 -9.67 7.42 15.57
CA PRO A 331 -10.16 7.39 14.20
C PRO A 331 -9.39 8.35 13.27
N ASP A 332 -8.72 9.37 13.83
CA ASP A 332 -8.02 10.40 13.07
C ASP A 332 -6.77 9.86 12.33
N CYS A 333 -6.29 8.65 12.67
CA CYS A 333 -5.24 7.98 11.91
C CYS A 333 -5.61 7.74 10.43
N THR A 334 -6.90 7.80 10.07
CA THR A 334 -7.38 7.72 8.67
C THR A 334 -7.03 8.96 7.85
N THR A 335 -6.74 10.09 8.47
CA THR A 335 -6.39 11.35 7.78
C THR A 335 -5.18 11.22 6.87
N LYS A 336 -4.34 10.22 7.11
CA LYS A 336 -3.19 9.88 6.28
C LYS A 336 -3.56 9.54 4.83
N THR A 337 -4.69 8.88 4.60
CA THR A 337 -5.09 8.37 3.28
C THR A 337 -6.51 8.74 2.90
N TYR A 338 -7.42 8.82 3.86
CA TYR A 338 -8.83 9.12 3.62
C TYR A 338 -9.43 9.98 4.75
N PRO A 339 -9.18 11.30 4.76
CA PRO A 339 -9.63 12.18 5.84
C PRO A 339 -11.14 12.18 6.09
N GLY A 340 -11.95 12.02 5.01
CA GLY A 340 -13.41 12.02 5.07
C GLY A 340 -14.06 10.64 5.25
N PHE A 341 -13.30 9.58 5.57
CA PHE A 341 -13.79 8.20 5.55
C PHE A 341 -15.04 7.98 6.42
N PHE A 342 -15.03 8.40 7.67
CA PHE A 342 -16.14 8.17 8.59
C PHE A 342 -17.40 8.97 8.21
N GLU A 343 -17.22 10.15 7.59
CA GLU A 343 -18.31 10.97 7.08
C GLU A 343 -18.97 10.33 5.87
N ASP A 344 -18.14 9.81 4.95
CA ASP A 344 -18.61 9.13 3.74
C ASP A 344 -19.31 7.81 4.10
N LEU A 345 -18.75 7.04 5.04
CA LEU A 345 -19.37 5.80 5.52
C LEU A 345 -20.74 6.09 6.20
N ALA A 346 -20.81 7.08 7.06
CA ALA A 346 -22.05 7.48 7.70
C ALA A 346 -23.11 7.94 6.69
N ARG A 347 -22.71 8.74 5.68
CA ARG A 347 -23.59 9.19 4.60
C ARG A 347 -24.12 8.03 3.78
N LEU A 348 -23.28 7.05 3.44
CA LEU A 348 -23.67 5.84 2.70
C LEU A 348 -24.71 5.03 3.48
N CYS A 349 -24.58 4.96 4.81
CA CYS A 349 -25.52 4.24 5.67
C CYS A 349 -26.78 5.05 6.03
N GLY A 350 -26.95 6.27 5.51
CA GLY A 350 -28.10 7.13 5.78
C GLY A 350 -28.13 7.69 7.21
N VAL A 351 -27.00 7.70 7.91
CA VAL A 351 -26.87 8.27 9.25
C VAL A 351 -26.49 9.75 9.09
N SER A 352 -27.43 10.65 9.33
CA SER A 352 -27.13 12.08 9.47
C SER A 352 -26.61 12.35 10.89
N ARG A 353 -25.51 13.09 11.00
CA ARG A 353 -24.99 13.63 12.27
C ARG A 353 -25.92 14.64 12.87
#